data_c0ba4562f24dcfec4e8b5b997d6322fa
#
_entry.id   c0ba4562f24dcfec4e8b5b997d6322fa
#
_cell.length_a   1.000
_cell.length_b   1.000
_cell.length_c   1.000
_cell.angle_alpha   90.00
_cell.angle_beta   90.00
_cell.angle_gamma   90.00
#
_symmetry.space_group_name_H-M   'P 1'
#
loop_
_entity.id
_entity.type
_entity.pdbx_description
1 polymer ?
#
loop_
_entity_poly.entity_id
_entity_poly.type
_entity_poly.pdbx_seq_one_letter_code
_entity_poly.pdbx_strand_id
1 'polypeptide(L)'
;MEITISNKIYIKDFSNDLLNWAEKNLTIVNPKWQTLKRIGKEETIIRCHIPEYIKIYSIKGKTLTLPFGCLYGIWKFIKSEKIDLKLNDSDYEISNKNIPTRIELYDYQKEAINNMVLSKGGVLVSPCGSGKTVCGIEIIHSIGKRFLWLTHTGDLLRQTRSRMKSLYPELDIGLITEGEIHIGKDGCIAAVQTLANVDIDEFKDYFEVIVVDECAHVSGAPTLVKMFQKILDSIPARYKYGLTATPTRSDTMIKAMYAYIGLSKNGEFEPTYKVNKDNVKTMVALHEKIDIPFDIDFSILNSDGTFDYYNLINYISNNSKRNDIILDNICKCQQEGRKQVVLCQLVSHCETMHKKLLERGIKSELVIGKTKNKERERVLNSPEEWDVIVSTYKLLKEGVDVKALDTLHLCTPQKDKATVVQCVGRIERLCENKKQPIVYDYVDIKIPYCERKYIERKRNIDKRY
;
A
#
# COMPACT_ATOMS: atom_id res chain seq x y z
N MET A 1 -4.82 -12.47 -37.37
CA MET A 1 -4.36 -12.83 -36.00
C MET A 1 -5.36 -13.73 -35.30
N GLU A 2 -4.94 -14.67 -34.47
CA GLU A 2 -5.80 -15.48 -33.62
C GLU A 2 -5.60 -14.99 -32.19
N ILE A 3 -6.68 -14.55 -31.51
CA ILE A 3 -6.57 -13.84 -30.22
C ILE A 3 -7.43 -14.56 -29.19
N THR A 4 -6.83 -14.98 -28.09
CA THR A 4 -7.51 -15.52 -26.92
C THR A 4 -7.26 -14.63 -25.72
N ILE A 5 -8.31 -14.19 -25.03
CA ILE A 5 -8.26 -13.41 -23.81
C ILE A 5 -8.78 -14.27 -22.67
N SER A 6 -7.89 -14.54 -21.70
CA SER A 6 -8.22 -15.26 -20.45
C SER A 6 -7.53 -14.56 -19.27
N ASN A 7 -6.80 -15.31 -18.41
CA ASN A 7 -5.88 -14.73 -17.42
C ASN A 7 -4.81 -13.82 -18.05
N LYS A 8 -4.45 -14.08 -19.30
CA LYS A 8 -3.55 -13.29 -20.16
C LYS A 8 -4.16 -13.09 -21.53
N ILE A 9 -3.48 -12.31 -22.35
CA ILE A 9 -3.84 -12.10 -23.76
C ILE A 9 -2.83 -12.88 -24.60
N TYR A 10 -3.31 -13.86 -25.35
CA TYR A 10 -2.52 -14.69 -26.26
C TYR A 10 -2.85 -14.29 -27.70
N ILE A 11 -1.83 -13.89 -28.44
CA ILE A 11 -1.97 -13.39 -29.81
C ILE A 11 -1.04 -14.18 -30.72
N LYS A 12 -1.61 -15.04 -31.55
CA LYS A 12 -0.90 -15.84 -32.53
C LYS A 12 -0.81 -15.08 -33.86
N ASP A 13 0.29 -15.22 -34.57
CA ASP A 13 0.58 -14.53 -35.81
C ASP A 13 0.41 -12.99 -35.70
N PHE A 14 1.03 -12.43 -34.67
CA PHE A 14 0.97 -10.99 -34.34
C PHE A 14 1.74 -10.13 -35.34
N SER A 15 1.36 -8.85 -35.48
CA SER A 15 2.03 -7.89 -36.34
C SER A 15 3.32 -7.32 -35.72
N ASN A 16 4.24 -6.84 -36.55
CA ASN A 16 5.44 -6.16 -36.10
C ASN A 16 5.13 -4.89 -35.28
N ASP A 17 4.07 -4.16 -35.65
CA ASP A 17 3.66 -2.95 -34.91
C ASP A 17 3.21 -3.28 -33.50
N LEU A 18 2.51 -4.40 -33.30
CA LEU A 18 2.11 -4.86 -31.97
C LEU A 18 3.33 -5.32 -31.16
N LEU A 19 4.29 -6.00 -31.80
CA LEU A 19 5.55 -6.37 -31.14
C LEU A 19 6.34 -5.14 -30.70
N ASN A 20 6.51 -4.16 -31.60
CA ASN A 20 7.18 -2.90 -31.29
C ASN A 20 6.50 -2.16 -30.14
N TRP A 21 5.16 -2.18 -30.09
CA TRP A 21 4.41 -1.62 -28.97
C TRP A 21 4.74 -2.35 -27.67
N ALA A 22 4.75 -3.67 -27.66
CA ALA A 22 5.06 -4.48 -26.49
C ALA A 22 6.51 -4.23 -26.01
N GLU A 23 7.48 -4.22 -26.92
CA GLU A 23 8.89 -3.94 -26.60
C GLU A 23 9.09 -2.56 -25.98
N LYS A 24 8.49 -1.53 -26.57
CA LYS A 24 8.59 -0.15 -26.08
C LYS A 24 7.92 0.05 -24.71
N ASN A 25 6.78 -0.57 -24.47
CA ASN A 25 5.94 -0.28 -23.30
C ASN A 25 6.11 -1.27 -22.16
N LEU A 26 6.47 -2.53 -22.47
CA LEU A 26 6.52 -3.64 -21.51
C LEU A 26 7.94 -4.14 -21.24
N THR A 27 8.97 -3.40 -21.68
CA THR A 27 10.37 -3.61 -21.29
C THR A 27 10.72 -2.54 -20.25
N ILE A 28 11.15 -2.97 -19.07
CA ILE A 28 11.45 -2.12 -17.93
C ILE A 28 12.90 -2.32 -17.52
N VAL A 29 13.60 -1.23 -17.19
CA VAL A 29 14.96 -1.34 -16.63
C VAL A 29 14.87 -1.96 -15.23
N ASN A 30 15.71 -2.96 -14.98
CA ASN A 30 15.71 -3.69 -13.72
C ASN A 30 16.30 -2.82 -12.59
N PRO A 31 15.52 -2.45 -11.56
CA PRO A 31 16.01 -1.59 -10.48
C PRO A 31 17.18 -2.20 -9.70
N LYS A 32 17.22 -3.54 -9.58
CA LYS A 32 18.32 -4.23 -8.92
C LYS A 32 19.62 -4.09 -9.72
N TRP A 33 19.56 -4.23 -11.04
CA TRP A 33 20.69 -4.01 -11.93
C TRP A 33 21.20 -2.56 -11.85
N GLN A 34 20.29 -1.58 -11.95
CA GLN A 34 20.64 -0.16 -11.80
C GLN A 34 21.33 0.15 -10.48
N THR A 35 20.79 -0.39 -9.38
CA THR A 35 21.37 -0.16 -8.05
C THR A 35 22.77 -0.73 -7.93
N LEU A 36 22.96 -1.98 -8.36
CA LEU A 36 24.26 -2.66 -8.29
C LEU A 36 25.30 -1.97 -9.19
N LYS A 37 24.90 -1.55 -10.40
CA LYS A 37 25.77 -0.80 -11.31
C LYS A 37 26.20 0.53 -10.69
N ARG A 38 25.26 1.29 -10.10
CA ARG A 38 25.55 2.58 -9.46
C ARG A 38 26.53 2.49 -8.29
N ILE A 39 26.55 1.35 -7.56
CA ILE A 39 27.45 1.11 -6.43
C ILE A 39 28.69 0.30 -6.82
N GLY A 40 28.97 0.14 -8.11
CA GLY A 40 30.18 -0.54 -8.63
C GLY A 40 30.25 -2.06 -8.38
N LYS A 41 29.10 -2.73 -8.16
CA LYS A 41 29.02 -4.18 -7.91
C LYS A 41 28.72 -4.98 -9.19
N GLU A 42 29.46 -4.72 -10.26
CA GLU A 42 29.26 -5.39 -11.57
C GLU A 42 29.50 -6.90 -11.51
N GLU A 43 30.50 -7.35 -10.74
CA GLU A 43 30.75 -8.78 -10.52
C GLU A 43 29.52 -9.52 -9.94
N THR A 44 28.75 -8.85 -9.07
CA THR A 44 27.50 -9.41 -8.51
C THR A 44 26.43 -9.52 -9.58
N ILE A 45 26.36 -8.56 -10.52
CA ILE A 45 25.43 -8.59 -11.65
C ILE A 45 25.70 -9.82 -12.52
N ILE A 46 26.98 -10.04 -12.86
CA ILE A 46 27.43 -11.16 -13.70
C ILE A 46 27.20 -12.49 -12.97
N ARG A 47 27.71 -12.63 -11.74
CA ARG A 47 27.61 -13.87 -10.95
C ARG A 47 26.17 -14.31 -10.69
N CYS A 48 25.26 -13.35 -10.47
CA CYS A 48 23.85 -13.64 -10.18
C CYS A 48 22.96 -13.58 -11.43
N HIS A 49 23.53 -13.45 -12.63
CA HIS A 49 22.80 -13.35 -13.90
C HIS A 49 21.63 -12.35 -13.85
N ILE A 50 21.88 -11.15 -13.30
CA ILE A 50 20.85 -10.13 -13.14
C ILE A 50 20.67 -9.40 -14.48
N PRO A 51 19.52 -9.56 -15.17
CA PRO A 51 19.32 -8.93 -16.46
C PRO A 51 19.15 -7.40 -16.31
N GLU A 52 19.65 -6.65 -17.27
CA GLU A 52 19.47 -5.20 -17.36
C GLU A 52 18.00 -4.80 -17.51
N TYR A 53 17.25 -5.60 -18.28
CA TYR A 53 15.84 -5.35 -18.58
C TYR A 53 14.96 -6.49 -18.10
N ILE A 54 13.75 -6.14 -17.65
CA ILE A 54 12.68 -7.06 -17.33
C ILE A 54 11.61 -6.91 -18.42
N LYS A 55 11.30 -7.99 -19.13
CA LYS A 55 10.19 -8.03 -20.08
C LYS A 55 8.92 -8.55 -19.39
N ILE A 56 7.85 -7.75 -19.45
CA ILE A 56 6.53 -8.12 -18.88
C ILE A 56 5.66 -8.86 -19.92
N TYR A 57 6.22 -9.20 -21.05
CA TYR A 57 5.63 -10.01 -22.11
C TYR A 57 6.51 -11.19 -22.44
N SER A 58 5.97 -12.17 -23.13
CA SER A 58 6.74 -13.31 -23.62
C SER A 58 6.34 -13.69 -25.04
N ILE A 59 7.30 -14.29 -25.77
CA ILE A 59 7.09 -14.82 -27.10
C ILE A 59 7.46 -16.30 -27.08
N LYS A 60 6.55 -17.16 -27.56
CA LYS A 60 6.82 -18.58 -27.77
C LYS A 60 6.37 -18.95 -29.19
N GLY A 61 7.34 -19.27 -30.06
CA GLY A 61 7.09 -19.48 -31.48
C GLY A 61 6.42 -18.26 -32.11
N LYS A 62 5.22 -18.42 -32.64
CA LYS A 62 4.42 -17.36 -33.27
C LYS A 62 3.40 -16.70 -32.32
N THR A 63 3.46 -16.98 -31.03
CA THR A 63 2.51 -16.46 -30.06
C THR A 63 3.16 -15.41 -29.15
N LEU A 64 2.62 -14.19 -29.16
CA LEU A 64 2.90 -13.12 -28.21
C LEU A 64 1.93 -13.24 -27.04
N THR A 65 2.45 -13.25 -25.81
CA THR A 65 1.65 -13.30 -24.58
C THR A 65 1.85 -12.01 -23.80
N LEU A 66 0.74 -11.34 -23.48
CA LEU A 66 0.70 -10.08 -22.74
C LEU A 66 -0.10 -10.24 -21.45
N PRO A 67 0.20 -9.48 -20.37
CA PRO A 67 -0.65 -9.39 -19.20
C PRO A 67 -2.07 -8.89 -19.58
N PHE A 68 -3.07 -9.36 -18.83
CA PHE A 68 -4.48 -9.04 -19.08
C PHE A 68 -4.76 -7.53 -19.13
N GLY A 69 -4.14 -6.75 -18.24
CA GLY A 69 -4.36 -5.30 -18.16
C GLY A 69 -3.91 -4.51 -19.39
N CYS A 70 -3.14 -5.12 -20.29
CA CYS A 70 -2.72 -4.47 -21.53
C CYS A 70 -3.84 -4.31 -22.57
N LEU A 71 -5.04 -4.85 -22.34
CA LEU A 71 -6.12 -4.91 -23.35
C LEU A 71 -6.42 -3.56 -24.01
N TYR A 72 -6.57 -2.49 -23.21
CA TYR A 72 -6.83 -1.16 -23.77
C TYR A 72 -5.63 -0.63 -24.59
N GLY A 73 -4.40 -0.90 -24.17
CA GLY A 73 -3.21 -0.45 -24.90
C GLY A 73 -3.04 -1.07 -26.29
N ILE A 74 -3.54 -2.29 -26.47
CA ILE A 74 -3.44 -3.01 -27.74
C ILE A 74 -4.74 -2.98 -28.55
N TRP A 75 -5.80 -2.36 -28.02
CA TRP A 75 -7.13 -2.39 -28.66
C TRP A 75 -7.10 -1.96 -30.13
N LYS A 76 -6.33 -0.92 -30.46
CA LYS A 76 -6.19 -0.43 -31.84
C LYS A 76 -5.64 -1.47 -32.83
N PHE A 77 -4.88 -2.47 -32.35
CA PHE A 77 -4.29 -3.52 -33.18
C PHE A 77 -5.22 -4.73 -33.36
N ILE A 78 -6.20 -4.90 -32.46
CA ILE A 78 -7.00 -6.13 -32.37
C ILE A 78 -8.49 -5.90 -32.55
N LYS A 79 -9.00 -4.65 -32.61
CA LYS A 79 -10.43 -4.32 -32.66
C LYS A 79 -11.21 -4.89 -33.85
N SER A 80 -10.51 -5.18 -34.95
CA SER A 80 -11.11 -5.77 -36.16
C SER A 80 -10.96 -7.30 -36.21
N GLU A 81 -10.30 -7.89 -35.23
CA GLU A 81 -10.04 -9.33 -35.22
C GLU A 81 -11.10 -10.10 -34.41
N LYS A 82 -11.25 -11.37 -34.73
CA LYS A 82 -12.09 -12.27 -33.91
C LYS A 82 -11.37 -12.61 -32.60
N ILE A 83 -12.03 -12.31 -31.49
CA ILE A 83 -11.48 -12.52 -30.16
C ILE A 83 -12.24 -13.67 -29.48
N ASP A 84 -11.51 -14.69 -29.03
CA ASP A 84 -11.99 -15.75 -28.17
C ASP A 84 -11.84 -15.36 -26.71
N LEU A 85 -12.96 -15.22 -25.99
CA LEU A 85 -12.98 -14.81 -24.58
C LEU A 85 -13.14 -16.02 -23.69
N LYS A 86 -12.13 -16.29 -22.85
CA LYS A 86 -12.10 -17.37 -21.83
C LYS A 86 -11.94 -16.76 -20.45
N LEU A 87 -12.91 -15.92 -20.07
CA LEU A 87 -12.96 -15.26 -18.77
C LEU A 87 -14.03 -15.91 -17.89
N ASN A 88 -13.80 -15.90 -16.58
CA ASN A 88 -14.79 -16.35 -15.63
C ASN A 88 -16.05 -15.49 -15.75
N ASP A 89 -17.17 -16.11 -16.03
CA ASP A 89 -18.48 -15.48 -16.16
C ASP A 89 -19.55 -16.50 -15.78
N SER A 90 -20.14 -16.33 -14.62
CA SER A 90 -21.19 -17.21 -14.10
C SER A 90 -22.49 -16.41 -13.88
N ASP A 91 -23.61 -17.11 -13.83
CA ASP A 91 -24.91 -16.51 -13.46
C ASP A 91 -25.03 -16.21 -11.98
N TYR A 92 -24.02 -16.60 -11.18
CA TYR A 92 -24.05 -16.38 -9.74
C TYR A 92 -24.02 -14.89 -9.40
N GLU A 93 -24.87 -14.49 -8.47
CA GLU A 93 -24.89 -13.18 -7.86
C GLU A 93 -24.61 -13.29 -6.36
N ILE A 94 -23.80 -12.37 -5.83
CA ILE A 94 -23.47 -12.36 -4.40
C ILE A 94 -24.71 -12.05 -3.55
N SER A 95 -24.71 -12.52 -2.31
CA SER A 95 -25.85 -12.53 -1.41
C SER A 95 -26.45 -11.14 -1.10
N ASN A 96 -25.69 -10.07 -1.35
CA ASN A 96 -26.10 -8.69 -1.05
C ASN A 96 -26.34 -7.80 -2.26
N LYS A 97 -26.36 -8.33 -3.47
CA LYS A 97 -26.42 -7.51 -4.72
C LYS A 97 -27.57 -6.50 -4.73
N ASN A 98 -28.73 -6.86 -4.18
CA ASN A 98 -29.91 -6.01 -4.16
C ASN A 98 -30.09 -5.23 -2.85
N ILE A 99 -29.13 -5.30 -1.93
CA ILE A 99 -29.17 -4.58 -0.66
C ILE A 99 -28.47 -3.22 -0.85
N PRO A 100 -29.12 -2.09 -0.60
CA PRO A 100 -28.49 -0.80 -0.71
C PRO A 100 -27.35 -0.66 0.31
N THR A 101 -26.34 0.14 -0.03
CA THR A 101 -25.24 0.43 0.88
C THR A 101 -25.73 0.97 2.21
N ARG A 102 -25.14 0.50 3.31
CA ARG A 102 -25.52 0.85 4.69
C ARG A 102 -24.85 2.11 5.20
N ILE A 103 -24.06 2.75 4.37
CA ILE A 103 -23.38 4.01 4.71
C ILE A 103 -23.70 5.08 3.69
N GLU A 104 -23.68 6.32 4.13
CA GLU A 104 -23.73 7.46 3.23
C GLU A 104 -22.33 7.66 2.62
N LEU A 105 -22.27 7.54 1.29
CA LEU A 105 -21.07 7.77 0.52
C LEU A 105 -20.92 9.26 0.22
N TYR A 106 -19.71 9.76 0.35
CA TYR A 106 -19.36 11.10 -0.15
C TYR A 106 -19.48 11.15 -1.68
N ASP A 107 -19.75 12.33 -2.24
CA ASP A 107 -19.95 12.49 -3.69
C ASP A 107 -18.73 12.05 -4.50
N TYR A 108 -17.52 12.36 -4.04
CA TYR A 108 -16.29 11.87 -4.69
C TYR A 108 -16.15 10.34 -4.66
N GLN A 109 -16.69 9.66 -3.63
CA GLN A 109 -16.72 8.20 -3.57
C GLN A 109 -17.72 7.62 -4.58
N LYS A 110 -18.93 8.19 -4.64
CA LYS A 110 -19.96 7.80 -5.63
C LYS A 110 -19.42 7.93 -7.05
N GLU A 111 -18.75 9.07 -7.33
CA GLU A 111 -18.14 9.33 -8.64
C GLU A 111 -17.01 8.33 -8.93
N ALA A 112 -16.11 8.05 -7.96
CA ALA A 112 -15.03 7.09 -8.12
C ALA A 112 -15.57 5.68 -8.39
N ILE A 113 -16.55 5.21 -7.61
CA ILE A 113 -17.18 3.90 -7.76
C ILE A 113 -17.81 3.78 -9.14
N ASN A 114 -18.62 4.77 -9.55
CA ASN A 114 -19.28 4.76 -10.86
C ASN A 114 -18.27 4.68 -12.01
N ASN A 115 -17.21 5.50 -11.98
CA ASN A 115 -16.17 5.47 -13.02
C ASN A 115 -15.45 4.12 -13.08
N MET A 116 -15.13 3.51 -11.93
CA MET A 116 -14.48 2.21 -11.86
C MET A 116 -15.39 1.07 -12.37
N VAL A 117 -16.66 1.08 -12.00
CA VAL A 117 -17.65 0.11 -12.50
C VAL A 117 -17.82 0.21 -14.01
N LEU A 118 -17.99 1.42 -14.55
CA LEU A 118 -18.13 1.66 -15.98
C LEU A 118 -16.88 1.26 -16.78
N SER A 119 -15.69 1.37 -16.17
CA SER A 119 -14.43 0.96 -16.82
C SER A 119 -14.21 -0.54 -16.84
N LYS A 120 -14.97 -1.32 -16.04
CA LYS A 120 -14.85 -2.78 -15.92
C LYS A 120 -13.46 -3.25 -15.45
N GLY A 121 -12.67 -2.38 -14.83
CA GLY A 121 -11.33 -2.69 -14.34
C GLY A 121 -10.42 -1.47 -14.29
N GLY A 122 -9.19 -1.67 -13.82
CA GLY A 122 -8.16 -0.63 -13.77
C GLY A 122 -7.82 -0.17 -12.36
N VAL A 123 -7.12 0.97 -12.25
CA VAL A 123 -6.54 1.46 -11.00
C VAL A 123 -7.26 2.71 -10.51
N LEU A 124 -7.78 2.64 -9.28
CA LEU A 124 -8.30 3.78 -8.53
C LEU A 124 -7.19 4.37 -7.66
N VAL A 125 -6.87 5.62 -7.91
CA VAL A 125 -5.98 6.41 -7.03
C VAL A 125 -6.83 7.33 -6.15
N SER A 126 -6.72 7.15 -4.85
CA SER A 126 -7.46 7.95 -3.88
C SER A 126 -6.60 8.26 -2.66
N PRO A 127 -6.62 9.49 -2.12
CA PRO A 127 -5.77 9.90 -1.00
C PRO A 127 -5.90 8.99 0.22
N CYS A 128 -4.89 9.03 1.12
CA CYS A 128 -5.01 8.37 2.42
C CYS A 128 -6.21 8.94 3.19
N GLY A 129 -6.97 8.07 3.86
CA GLY A 129 -8.14 8.51 4.61
C GLY A 129 -9.42 8.73 3.80
N SER A 130 -9.38 8.70 2.47
CA SER A 130 -10.54 8.89 1.58
C SER A 130 -11.55 7.75 1.57
N GLY A 131 -11.28 6.64 2.26
CA GLY A 131 -12.18 5.47 2.25
C GLY A 131 -12.00 4.55 1.04
N LYS A 132 -10.77 4.39 0.50
CA LYS A 132 -10.47 3.47 -0.61
C LYS A 132 -11.06 2.08 -0.44
N THR A 133 -10.92 1.49 0.76
CA THR A 133 -11.47 0.16 1.07
C THR A 133 -12.99 0.14 0.91
N VAL A 134 -13.68 1.20 1.32
CA VAL A 134 -15.13 1.35 1.11
C VAL A 134 -15.45 1.41 -0.38
N CYS A 135 -14.73 2.23 -1.15
CA CYS A 135 -14.93 2.29 -2.59
C CYS A 135 -14.74 0.92 -3.25
N GLY A 136 -13.71 0.16 -2.85
CA GLY A 136 -13.46 -1.19 -3.38
C GLY A 136 -14.58 -2.18 -3.03
N ILE A 137 -15.12 -2.12 -1.81
CA ILE A 137 -16.25 -2.95 -1.38
C ILE A 137 -17.50 -2.60 -2.20
N GLU A 138 -17.78 -1.31 -2.39
CA GLU A 138 -18.92 -0.85 -3.18
C GLU A 138 -18.78 -1.17 -4.68
N ILE A 139 -17.57 -1.22 -5.22
CA ILE A 139 -17.30 -1.70 -6.58
C ILE A 139 -17.70 -3.18 -6.68
N ILE A 140 -17.27 -4.03 -5.73
CA ILE A 140 -17.66 -5.45 -5.68
C ILE A 140 -19.18 -5.59 -5.62
N HIS A 141 -19.80 -4.87 -4.70
CA HIS A 141 -21.25 -4.86 -4.53
C HIS A 141 -21.97 -4.47 -5.82
N SER A 142 -21.52 -3.41 -6.50
CA SER A 142 -22.10 -2.94 -7.76
C SER A 142 -21.93 -3.93 -8.93
N ILE A 143 -20.81 -4.65 -8.97
CA ILE A 143 -20.59 -5.72 -9.96
C ILE A 143 -21.46 -6.95 -9.63
N GLY A 144 -21.59 -7.28 -8.36
CA GLY A 144 -22.46 -8.35 -7.87
C GLY A 144 -21.99 -9.77 -8.19
N LYS A 145 -20.69 -9.99 -8.36
CA LYS A 145 -20.08 -11.27 -8.74
C LYS A 145 -19.10 -11.75 -7.67
N ARG A 146 -18.76 -13.06 -7.69
CA ARG A 146 -17.77 -13.64 -6.77
C ARG A 146 -16.46 -12.94 -6.85
N PHE A 147 -15.89 -12.61 -5.69
CA PHE A 147 -14.69 -11.79 -5.61
C PHE A 147 -13.53 -12.42 -4.88
N LEU A 148 -12.33 -12.04 -5.28
CA LEU A 148 -11.08 -12.27 -4.56
C LEU A 148 -10.46 -10.90 -4.21
N TRP A 149 -10.35 -10.64 -2.91
CA TRP A 149 -9.68 -9.44 -2.40
C TRP A 149 -8.27 -9.79 -1.95
N LEU A 150 -7.27 -9.19 -2.56
CA LEU A 150 -5.85 -9.43 -2.27
C LEU A 150 -5.28 -8.36 -1.36
N THR A 151 -4.64 -8.79 -0.26
CA THR A 151 -3.89 -7.93 0.64
C THR A 151 -2.47 -8.46 0.83
N HIS A 152 -1.52 -7.58 1.19
CA HIS A 152 -0.14 -7.99 1.43
C HIS A 152 0.22 -8.14 2.93
N THR A 153 -0.71 -7.82 3.85
CA THR A 153 -0.54 -8.02 5.30
C THR A 153 -1.79 -8.60 5.95
N GLY A 154 -1.59 -9.38 7.02
CA GLY A 154 -2.68 -9.95 7.80
C GLY A 154 -3.52 -8.88 8.52
N ASP A 155 -2.95 -7.73 8.86
CA ASP A 155 -3.68 -6.62 9.48
C ASP A 155 -4.68 -5.98 8.51
N LEU A 156 -4.25 -5.71 7.27
CA LEU A 156 -5.14 -5.23 6.22
C LEU A 156 -6.26 -6.25 5.91
N LEU A 157 -5.94 -7.54 5.92
CA LEU A 157 -6.92 -8.60 5.72
C LEU A 157 -8.02 -8.55 6.79
N ARG A 158 -7.63 -8.51 8.08
CA ARG A 158 -8.60 -8.41 9.19
C ARG A 158 -9.44 -7.14 9.13
N GLN A 159 -8.81 -6.00 8.87
CA GLN A 159 -9.52 -4.72 8.73
C GLN A 159 -10.52 -4.74 7.57
N THR A 160 -10.12 -5.27 6.43
CA THR A 160 -11.01 -5.40 5.26
C THR A 160 -12.18 -6.32 5.56
N ARG A 161 -11.92 -7.49 6.18
CA ARG A 161 -12.99 -8.43 6.58
C ARG A 161 -13.98 -7.77 7.54
N SER A 162 -13.48 -7.12 8.59
CA SER A 162 -14.32 -6.41 9.57
C SER A 162 -15.16 -5.33 8.88
N ARG A 163 -14.56 -4.57 7.97
CA ARG A 163 -15.27 -3.53 7.22
C ARG A 163 -16.33 -4.12 6.29
N MET A 164 -16.03 -5.19 5.54
CA MET A 164 -17.00 -5.87 4.69
C MET A 164 -18.17 -6.42 5.49
N LYS A 165 -17.91 -7.09 6.64
CA LYS A 165 -18.93 -7.62 7.52
C LYS A 165 -19.79 -6.51 8.18
N SER A 166 -19.21 -5.36 8.47
CA SER A 166 -19.94 -4.20 8.98
C SER A 166 -20.89 -3.59 7.95
N LEU A 167 -20.48 -3.54 6.68
CA LEU A 167 -21.30 -2.98 5.60
C LEU A 167 -22.33 -3.98 5.07
N TYR A 168 -21.93 -5.23 4.94
CA TYR A 168 -22.71 -6.31 4.33
C TYR A 168 -22.53 -7.61 5.12
N PRO A 169 -23.18 -7.75 6.30
CA PRO A 169 -23.05 -8.94 7.15
C PRO A 169 -23.60 -10.22 6.49
N GLU A 170 -24.42 -10.08 5.45
CA GLU A 170 -25.00 -11.18 4.68
C GLU A 170 -23.99 -11.91 3.80
N LEU A 171 -22.87 -11.23 3.45
CA LEU A 171 -21.83 -11.84 2.61
C LEU A 171 -21.16 -13.01 3.32
N ASP A 172 -21.12 -14.14 2.65
CA ASP A 172 -20.31 -15.28 3.03
C ASP A 172 -18.90 -15.13 2.46
N ILE A 173 -17.98 -14.67 3.31
CA ILE A 173 -16.61 -14.29 2.95
C ILE A 173 -15.64 -15.27 3.57
N GLY A 174 -14.96 -16.01 2.70
CA GLY A 174 -13.85 -16.89 3.07
C GLY A 174 -12.55 -16.14 3.35
N LEU A 175 -11.58 -16.88 3.89
CA LEU A 175 -10.24 -16.39 4.19
C LEU A 175 -9.18 -17.35 3.67
N ILE A 176 -8.11 -16.80 3.12
CA ILE A 176 -6.89 -17.51 2.76
C ILE A 176 -5.72 -16.86 3.48
N THR A 177 -5.33 -17.45 4.62
CA THR A 177 -4.26 -16.99 5.50
C THR A 177 -3.36 -18.17 5.90
N GLU A 178 -2.27 -17.92 6.61
CA GLU A 178 -1.32 -18.95 7.06
C GLU A 178 -1.94 -20.05 7.93
N GLY A 179 -3.10 -19.92 8.44
CA GLY A 179 -3.77 -20.95 9.29
C GLY A 179 -5.16 -21.32 8.82
N GLU A 180 -5.63 -20.74 7.73
CA GLU A 180 -7.00 -20.93 7.26
C GLU A 180 -7.07 -20.81 5.75
N ILE A 181 -7.59 -21.85 5.09
CA ILE A 181 -7.93 -21.86 3.67
C ILE A 181 -9.41 -22.21 3.57
N HIS A 182 -10.23 -21.19 3.46
CA HIS A 182 -11.67 -21.33 3.33
C HIS A 182 -12.18 -20.38 2.24
N ILE A 183 -12.92 -20.92 1.29
CA ILE A 183 -13.53 -20.15 0.20
C ILE A 183 -15.00 -19.94 0.55
N GLY A 184 -15.36 -18.66 0.76
CA GLY A 184 -16.75 -18.29 1.01
C GLY A 184 -17.57 -18.30 -0.28
N LYS A 185 -18.87 -18.49 -0.13
CA LYS A 185 -19.82 -18.56 -1.25
C LYS A 185 -19.83 -17.30 -2.13
N ASP A 186 -19.68 -16.11 -1.51
CA ASP A 186 -19.69 -14.84 -2.22
C ASP A 186 -18.29 -14.37 -2.62
N GLY A 187 -17.26 -14.81 -1.90
CA GLY A 187 -15.88 -14.47 -2.21
C GLY A 187 -14.89 -14.74 -1.09
N CYS A 188 -13.67 -14.26 -1.30
CA CYS A 188 -12.55 -14.48 -0.40
C CYS A 188 -11.73 -13.24 -0.18
N ILE A 189 -11.15 -13.11 1.02
CA ILE A 189 -10.03 -12.19 1.28
C ILE A 189 -8.77 -13.02 1.50
N ALA A 190 -7.72 -12.75 0.73
CA ALA A 190 -6.51 -13.54 0.73
C ALA A 190 -5.25 -12.73 1.04
N ALA A 191 -4.37 -13.30 1.87
CA ALA A 191 -3.00 -12.83 1.99
C ALA A 191 -2.21 -13.34 0.77
N VAL A 192 -1.59 -12.43 0.04
CA VAL A 192 -0.85 -12.73 -1.20
C VAL A 192 0.23 -13.79 -0.96
N GLN A 193 0.94 -13.73 0.18
CA GLN A 193 1.99 -14.67 0.53
C GLN A 193 1.46 -16.10 0.67
N THR A 194 0.29 -16.26 1.29
CA THR A 194 -0.35 -17.56 1.45
C THR A 194 -0.89 -18.08 0.12
N LEU A 195 -1.69 -17.24 -0.56
CA LEU A 195 -2.32 -17.63 -1.82
C LEU A 195 -1.31 -18.02 -2.91
N ALA A 196 -0.15 -17.34 -2.97
CA ALA A 196 0.91 -17.68 -3.92
C ALA A 196 1.52 -19.09 -3.69
N ASN A 197 1.35 -19.68 -2.49
CA ASN A 197 1.85 -21.01 -2.12
C ASN A 197 0.76 -22.10 -2.16
N VAL A 198 -0.49 -21.72 -2.38
CA VAL A 198 -1.62 -22.64 -2.55
C VAL A 198 -1.74 -23.06 -4.01
N ASP A 199 -2.32 -24.23 -4.26
CA ASP A 199 -2.69 -24.63 -5.63
C ASP A 199 -3.91 -23.82 -6.08
N ILE A 200 -3.66 -22.82 -6.93
CA ILE A 200 -4.69 -21.90 -7.43
C ILE A 200 -5.61 -22.63 -8.45
N ASP A 201 -5.16 -23.72 -9.05
CA ASP A 201 -5.95 -24.45 -10.07
C ASP A 201 -7.25 -25.03 -9.50
N GLU A 202 -7.32 -25.27 -8.19
CA GLU A 202 -8.53 -25.77 -7.52
C GLU A 202 -9.69 -24.75 -7.54
N PHE A 203 -9.41 -23.46 -7.64
CA PHE A 203 -10.44 -22.40 -7.55
C PHE A 203 -10.25 -21.24 -8.53
N LYS A 204 -9.37 -21.38 -9.53
CA LYS A 204 -9.11 -20.32 -10.52
C LYS A 204 -10.36 -19.88 -11.28
N ASP A 205 -11.31 -20.79 -11.49
CA ASP A 205 -12.53 -20.56 -12.25
C ASP A 205 -13.69 -20.03 -11.36
N TYR A 206 -13.41 -19.82 -10.05
CA TYR A 206 -14.44 -19.40 -9.10
C TYR A 206 -14.67 -17.90 -9.06
N PHE A 207 -13.62 -17.09 -9.26
CA PHE A 207 -13.68 -15.64 -9.06
C PHE A 207 -13.82 -14.88 -10.38
N GLU A 208 -14.83 -14.02 -10.47
CA GLU A 208 -15.02 -13.10 -11.59
C GLU A 208 -14.41 -11.72 -11.33
N VAL A 209 -14.25 -11.33 -10.06
CA VAL A 209 -13.72 -10.04 -9.64
C VAL A 209 -12.46 -10.23 -8.82
N ILE A 210 -11.38 -9.51 -9.17
CA ILE A 210 -10.18 -9.39 -8.32
C ILE A 210 -10.02 -7.93 -7.91
N VAL A 211 -9.86 -7.69 -6.60
CA VAL A 211 -9.48 -6.39 -6.06
C VAL A 211 -8.12 -6.51 -5.40
N VAL A 212 -7.17 -5.67 -5.79
CA VAL A 212 -5.82 -5.60 -5.20
C VAL A 212 -5.73 -4.35 -4.35
N ASP A 213 -5.72 -4.53 -3.02
CA ASP A 213 -5.55 -3.42 -2.09
C ASP A 213 -4.07 -3.03 -1.98
N GLU A 214 -3.80 -1.72 -1.90
CA GLU A 214 -2.46 -1.14 -2.00
C GLU A 214 -1.67 -1.70 -3.19
N CYS A 215 -2.30 -1.66 -4.37
CA CYS A 215 -1.82 -2.31 -5.60
C CYS A 215 -0.45 -1.80 -6.09
N ALA A 216 0.08 -0.69 -5.58
CA ALA A 216 1.46 -0.26 -5.83
C ALA A 216 2.49 -1.32 -5.44
N HIS A 217 2.13 -2.25 -4.53
CA HIS A 217 2.97 -3.39 -4.16
C HIS A 217 3.11 -4.45 -5.26
N VAL A 218 2.22 -4.50 -6.26
CA VAL A 218 2.37 -5.35 -7.47
C VAL A 218 3.69 -5.05 -8.20
N SER A 219 4.20 -3.85 -8.03
CA SER A 219 5.50 -3.39 -8.54
C SER A 219 6.57 -3.23 -7.44
N GLY A 220 6.37 -3.82 -6.26
CA GLY A 220 7.19 -3.66 -5.05
C GLY A 220 8.49 -4.47 -5.03
N ALA A 221 8.76 -5.11 -3.88
CA ALA A 221 9.92 -6.00 -3.73
C ALA A 221 9.83 -7.19 -4.69
N PRO A 222 10.96 -7.67 -5.26
CA PRO A 222 10.94 -8.69 -6.32
C PRO A 222 10.17 -9.96 -5.97
N THR A 223 10.23 -10.41 -4.72
CA THR A 223 9.51 -11.59 -4.25
C THR A 223 8.00 -11.36 -4.24
N LEU A 224 7.56 -10.22 -3.70
CA LEU A 224 6.14 -9.86 -3.63
C LEU A 224 5.55 -9.64 -5.03
N VAL A 225 6.32 -9.01 -5.93
CA VAL A 225 5.94 -8.84 -7.34
C VAL A 225 5.65 -10.20 -7.99
N LYS A 226 6.54 -11.18 -7.82
CA LYS A 226 6.34 -12.53 -8.37
C LYS A 226 5.09 -13.21 -7.83
N MET A 227 4.78 -13.02 -6.54
CA MET A 227 3.58 -13.57 -5.92
C MET A 227 2.31 -12.98 -6.51
N PHE A 228 2.24 -11.65 -6.62
CA PHE A 228 1.11 -10.98 -7.28
C PHE A 228 0.96 -11.41 -8.75
N GLN A 229 2.08 -11.45 -9.48
CA GLN A 229 2.07 -11.90 -10.88
C GLN A 229 1.55 -13.32 -11.01
N LYS A 230 2.03 -14.26 -10.18
CA LYS A 230 1.56 -15.64 -10.18
C LYS A 230 0.03 -15.70 -10.03
N ILE A 231 -0.54 -14.97 -9.05
CA ILE A 231 -1.98 -14.96 -8.79
C ILE A 231 -2.76 -14.34 -9.95
N LEU A 232 -2.35 -13.13 -10.37
CA LEU A 232 -3.04 -12.38 -11.42
C LEU A 232 -2.96 -13.06 -12.79
N ASP A 233 -1.90 -13.84 -13.02
CA ASP A 233 -1.70 -14.64 -14.23
C ASP A 233 -2.40 -16.02 -14.21
N SER A 234 -2.87 -16.47 -13.04
CA SER A 234 -3.52 -17.77 -12.92
C SER A 234 -5.05 -17.70 -12.97
N ILE A 235 -5.65 -16.59 -12.52
CA ILE A 235 -7.10 -16.44 -12.40
C ILE A 235 -7.65 -15.63 -13.57
N PRO A 236 -8.49 -16.21 -14.45
CA PRO A 236 -9.09 -15.54 -15.60
C PRO A 236 -10.29 -14.65 -15.19
N ALA A 237 -10.14 -13.86 -14.14
CA ALA A 237 -11.17 -12.95 -13.67
C ALA A 237 -11.50 -11.88 -14.74
N ARG A 238 -12.79 -11.66 -14.92
CA ARG A 238 -13.31 -10.68 -15.90
C ARG A 238 -13.03 -9.22 -15.48
N TYR A 239 -13.05 -8.96 -14.16
CA TYR A 239 -12.90 -7.62 -13.58
C TYR A 239 -11.69 -7.60 -12.67
N LYS A 240 -10.70 -6.74 -12.95
CA LYS A 240 -9.50 -6.57 -12.12
C LYS A 240 -9.36 -5.11 -11.70
N TYR A 241 -9.40 -4.84 -10.40
CA TYR A 241 -9.31 -3.52 -9.81
C TYR A 241 -8.11 -3.39 -8.89
N GLY A 242 -7.43 -2.26 -8.94
CA GLY A 242 -6.37 -1.89 -8.02
C GLY A 242 -6.73 -0.64 -7.25
N LEU A 243 -6.46 -0.64 -5.95
CA LEU A 243 -6.67 0.51 -5.07
C LEU A 243 -5.31 0.97 -4.54
N THR A 244 -5.00 2.26 -4.61
CA THR A 244 -3.77 2.82 -4.04
C THR A 244 -3.90 4.29 -3.69
N ALA A 245 -3.14 4.76 -2.69
CA ALA A 245 -2.99 6.18 -2.41
C ALA A 245 -1.79 6.79 -3.14
N THR A 246 -0.80 5.98 -3.45
CA THR A 246 0.50 6.41 -3.97
C THR A 246 0.84 5.67 -5.27
N PRO A 247 0.36 6.15 -6.43
CA PRO A 247 0.57 5.49 -7.72
C PRO A 247 1.97 5.72 -8.26
N THR A 248 2.81 6.51 -7.57
CA THR A 248 4.13 6.92 -8.07
C THR A 248 5.25 6.13 -7.40
N ARG A 249 6.17 5.66 -8.22
CA ARG A 249 7.45 5.09 -7.82
C ARG A 249 8.57 5.79 -8.56
N SER A 250 9.74 5.87 -7.95
CA SER A 250 10.95 6.43 -8.58
C SER A 250 11.53 5.51 -9.66
N ASP A 251 11.09 4.26 -9.73
CA ASP A 251 11.48 3.28 -10.73
C ASP A 251 10.34 3.03 -11.74
N THR A 252 10.68 2.60 -12.92
CA THR A 252 9.74 2.31 -14.00
C THR A 252 8.85 1.09 -13.75
N MET A 253 9.05 0.39 -12.63
CA MET A 253 8.29 -0.81 -12.26
C MET A 253 6.79 -0.55 -12.06
N ILE A 254 6.39 0.70 -11.84
CA ILE A 254 4.97 1.08 -11.76
C ILE A 254 4.18 0.64 -13.00
N LYS A 255 4.82 0.56 -14.16
CA LYS A 255 4.21 0.04 -15.39
C LYS A 255 3.73 -1.40 -15.25
N ALA A 256 4.43 -2.23 -14.46
CA ALA A 256 4.00 -3.60 -14.19
C ALA A 256 2.63 -3.65 -13.49
N MET A 257 2.40 -2.76 -12.51
CA MET A 257 1.11 -2.68 -11.84
C MET A 257 -0.03 -2.47 -12.85
N TYR A 258 0.11 -1.47 -13.71
CA TYR A 258 -0.90 -1.19 -14.74
C TYR A 258 -1.03 -2.32 -15.77
N ALA A 259 0.09 -2.93 -16.18
CA ALA A 259 0.07 -4.03 -17.13
C ALA A 259 -0.70 -5.25 -16.60
N TYR A 260 -0.61 -5.54 -15.30
CA TYR A 260 -1.31 -6.69 -14.70
C TYR A 260 -2.75 -6.39 -14.29
N ILE A 261 -3.05 -5.17 -13.83
CA ILE A 261 -4.40 -4.81 -13.34
C ILE A 261 -5.25 -4.21 -14.45
N GLY A 262 -4.76 -3.19 -15.13
CA GLY A 262 -5.46 -2.53 -16.23
C GLY A 262 -4.85 -1.18 -16.57
N LEU A 263 -4.67 -0.95 -17.88
CA LEU A 263 -4.34 0.35 -18.43
C LEU A 263 -5.59 1.25 -18.42
N SER A 264 -5.38 2.55 -18.45
CA SER A 264 -6.47 3.51 -18.64
C SER A 264 -7.17 3.27 -19.98
N LYS A 265 -8.37 3.82 -20.15
CA LYS A 265 -9.14 3.72 -21.42
C LYS A 265 -8.36 4.24 -22.62
N ASN A 266 -7.38 5.13 -22.41
CA ASN A 266 -6.53 5.66 -23.48
C ASN A 266 -5.35 4.74 -23.82
N GLY A 267 -5.21 3.61 -23.14
CA GLY A 267 -4.10 2.67 -23.33
C GLY A 267 -2.81 3.10 -22.67
N GLU A 268 -2.86 4.07 -21.76
CA GLU A 268 -1.70 4.61 -21.06
C GLU A 268 -1.52 4.00 -19.67
N PHE A 269 -0.27 4.05 -19.16
CA PHE A 269 0.11 3.57 -17.83
C PHE A 269 -0.24 4.62 -16.76
N GLU A 270 -1.53 4.95 -16.67
CA GLU A 270 -2.10 5.95 -15.80
C GLU A 270 -3.30 5.38 -15.00
N PRO A 271 -3.69 6.04 -13.90
CA PRO A 271 -4.89 5.68 -13.18
C PRO A 271 -6.14 5.71 -14.08
N THR A 272 -7.00 4.73 -13.92
CA THR A 272 -8.33 4.73 -14.56
C THR A 272 -9.19 5.85 -14.00
N TYR A 273 -9.10 6.07 -12.68
CA TYR A 273 -9.71 7.21 -12.01
C TYR A 273 -8.82 7.69 -10.88
N LYS A 274 -8.74 9.01 -10.73
CA LYS A 274 -8.00 9.66 -9.65
C LYS A 274 -8.93 10.63 -8.92
N VAL A 275 -9.16 10.35 -7.64
CA VAL A 275 -9.94 11.26 -6.79
C VAL A 275 -9.16 12.56 -6.60
N ASN A 276 -9.84 13.70 -6.86
CA ASN A 276 -9.27 15.01 -6.54
C ASN A 276 -9.13 15.14 -5.02
N LYS A 277 -7.94 15.52 -4.58
CA LYS A 277 -7.64 15.68 -3.15
C LYS A 277 -8.52 16.74 -2.48
N ASP A 278 -8.83 17.80 -3.21
CA ASP A 278 -9.65 18.93 -2.71
C ASP A 278 -11.07 18.50 -2.36
N ASN A 279 -11.55 17.41 -2.97
CA ASN A 279 -12.89 16.85 -2.68
C ASN A 279 -12.89 15.96 -1.44
N VAL A 280 -11.72 15.55 -0.93
CA VAL A 280 -11.63 14.66 0.23
C VAL A 280 -11.62 15.48 1.50
N LYS A 281 -12.70 15.40 2.26
CA LYS A 281 -12.79 16.05 3.57
C LYS A 281 -11.83 15.35 4.54
N THR A 282 -10.75 16.03 4.90
CA THR A 282 -9.78 15.62 5.93
C THR A 282 -9.36 16.84 6.73
N MET A 283 -8.84 16.62 7.93
CA MET A 283 -8.18 17.68 8.67
C MET A 283 -6.74 17.81 8.13
N VAL A 284 -6.27 19.03 7.96
CA VAL A 284 -4.89 19.29 7.54
C VAL A 284 -3.99 19.31 8.78
N ALA A 285 -2.99 18.46 8.86
CA ALA A 285 -2.08 18.47 10.01
C ALA A 285 -1.08 19.64 9.93
N LEU A 286 -0.91 20.34 11.05
CA LEU A 286 0.19 21.29 11.22
C LEU A 286 1.49 20.49 11.32
N HIS A 287 2.58 21.00 10.75
CA HIS A 287 3.90 20.35 10.79
C HIS A 287 4.89 21.23 11.54
N GLU A 288 5.26 20.82 12.74
CA GLU A 288 6.15 21.53 13.63
C GLU A 288 7.52 20.84 13.71
N LYS A 289 8.58 21.61 13.47
CA LYS A 289 9.96 21.16 13.65
C LYS A 289 10.39 21.38 15.08
N ILE A 290 10.90 20.33 15.71
CA ILE A 290 11.56 20.42 17.02
C ILE A 290 13.06 20.20 16.82
N ASP A 291 13.83 21.27 17.01
CA ASP A 291 15.27 21.21 16.89
C ASP A 291 15.91 20.50 18.10
N ILE A 292 16.75 19.51 17.81
CA ILE A 292 17.51 18.75 18.80
C ILE A 292 18.98 19.20 18.70
N PRO A 293 19.48 20.02 19.64
CA PRO A 293 20.81 20.63 19.56
C PRO A 293 21.88 19.86 20.35
N PHE A 294 22.13 18.59 20.08
CA PHE A 294 23.23 17.90 20.73
C PHE A 294 24.38 17.58 19.78
N ASP A 295 25.59 17.49 20.34
CA ASP A 295 26.79 17.22 19.55
C ASP A 295 26.88 15.76 19.13
N ILE A 296 27.44 15.54 17.94
CA ILE A 296 27.67 14.23 17.37
C ILE A 296 28.92 13.65 17.99
N ASP A 297 28.87 12.39 18.37
CA ASP A 297 30.06 11.59 18.58
C ASP A 297 30.60 11.15 17.20
N PHE A 298 31.80 11.61 16.87
CA PHE A 298 32.45 11.27 15.59
C PHE A 298 32.72 9.77 15.41
N SER A 299 32.61 8.98 16.48
CA SER A 299 32.72 7.51 16.43
C SER A 299 31.66 6.82 15.56
N ILE A 300 30.57 7.51 15.23
CA ILE A 300 29.49 6.99 14.34
C ILE A 300 29.78 7.19 12.85
N LEU A 301 30.86 7.94 12.52
CA LEU A 301 31.26 8.13 11.13
C LEU A 301 32.12 6.94 10.64
N ASN A 302 31.91 6.55 9.40
CA ASN A 302 32.82 5.66 8.68
C ASN A 302 34.18 6.35 8.47
N SER A 303 35.20 5.60 8.15
CA SER A 303 36.55 6.12 7.84
C SER A 303 36.58 7.13 6.69
N ASP A 304 35.60 7.10 5.79
CA ASP A 304 35.40 8.05 4.69
C ASP A 304 34.55 9.29 5.06
N GLY A 305 34.20 9.46 6.33
CA GLY A 305 33.37 10.55 6.81
C GLY A 305 31.87 10.40 6.52
N THR A 306 31.44 9.30 5.93
CA THR A 306 30.02 9.00 5.69
C THR A 306 29.37 8.36 6.91
N PHE A 307 28.03 8.49 7.03
CA PHE A 307 27.27 7.81 8.07
C PHE A 307 26.79 6.45 7.60
N ASP A 308 27.01 5.40 8.40
CA ASP A 308 26.17 4.22 8.34
C ASP A 308 24.79 4.57 8.92
N TYR A 309 23.75 4.35 8.13
CA TYR A 309 22.38 4.71 8.52
C TYR A 309 21.93 3.95 9.77
N TYR A 310 22.31 2.68 9.89
CA TYR A 310 21.92 1.86 11.01
C TYR A 310 22.60 2.33 12.31
N ASN A 311 23.91 2.62 12.25
CA ASN A 311 24.65 3.17 13.38
C ASN A 311 24.10 4.53 13.80
N LEU A 312 23.77 5.40 12.83
CA LEU A 312 23.13 6.68 13.13
C LEU A 312 21.81 6.51 13.88
N ILE A 313 20.92 5.64 13.40
CA ILE A 313 19.62 5.40 14.05
C ILE A 313 19.80 4.83 15.44
N ASN A 314 20.72 3.88 15.65
CA ASN A 314 21.05 3.37 16.98
C ASN A 314 21.56 4.47 17.92
N TYR A 315 22.49 5.31 17.44
CA TYR A 315 23.05 6.40 18.22
C TYR A 315 21.97 7.37 18.70
N ILE A 316 21.16 7.93 17.81
CA ILE A 316 20.12 8.90 18.17
C ILE A 316 19.01 8.27 19.03
N SER A 317 18.70 6.98 18.84
CA SER A 317 17.68 6.26 19.60
C SER A 317 18.10 6.03 21.06
N ASN A 318 19.40 5.85 21.32
CA ASN A 318 19.94 5.59 22.65
C ASN A 318 20.36 6.88 23.40
N ASN A 319 20.28 8.06 22.76
CA ASN A 319 20.64 9.31 23.42
C ASN A 319 19.58 9.74 24.43
N SER A 320 19.90 9.70 25.71
CA SER A 320 18.94 10.00 26.80
C SER A 320 18.45 11.44 26.77
N LYS A 321 19.35 12.42 26.56
CA LYS A 321 18.99 13.84 26.52
C LYS A 321 18.03 14.16 25.36
N ARG A 322 18.26 13.53 24.21
CA ARG A 322 17.36 13.60 23.05
C ARG A 322 15.98 13.04 23.39
N ASN A 323 15.96 11.86 23.99
CA ASN A 323 14.72 11.19 24.36
C ASN A 323 13.94 12.01 25.41
N ASP A 324 14.62 12.67 26.34
CA ASP A 324 13.98 13.51 27.35
C ASP A 324 13.29 14.74 26.71
N ILE A 325 13.89 15.39 25.70
CA ILE A 325 13.23 16.48 24.93
C ILE A 325 11.93 15.96 24.28
N ILE A 326 11.96 14.77 23.68
CA ILE A 326 10.79 14.17 23.04
C ILE A 326 9.71 13.89 24.09
N LEU A 327 10.10 13.27 25.21
CA LEU A 327 9.20 12.93 26.32
C LEU A 327 8.54 14.16 26.94
N ASP A 328 9.31 15.27 27.11
CA ASP A 328 8.77 16.52 27.65
C ASP A 328 7.69 17.11 26.72
N ASN A 329 7.89 17.03 25.42
CA ASN A 329 6.88 17.48 24.45
C ASN A 329 5.63 16.57 24.46
N ILE A 330 5.80 15.24 24.58
CA ILE A 330 4.69 14.29 24.72
C ILE A 330 3.88 14.59 25.99
N CYS A 331 4.55 14.87 27.13
CA CYS A 331 3.88 15.24 28.38
C CYS A 331 3.06 16.54 28.24
N LYS A 332 3.59 17.55 27.55
CA LYS A 332 2.82 18.79 27.25
C LYS A 332 1.56 18.49 26.43
N CYS A 333 1.71 17.70 25.38
CA CYS A 333 0.57 17.29 24.56
C CYS A 333 -0.48 16.49 25.35
N GLN A 334 -0.04 15.65 26.30
CA GLN A 334 -0.95 14.89 27.16
C GLN A 334 -1.73 15.83 28.10
N GLN A 335 -1.08 16.84 28.69
CA GLN A 335 -1.75 17.86 29.51
C GLN A 335 -2.82 18.64 28.71
N GLU A 336 -2.62 18.81 27.42
CA GLU A 336 -3.62 19.35 26.51
C GLU A 336 -4.75 18.35 26.18
N GLY A 337 -4.70 17.11 26.66
CA GLY A 337 -5.68 16.06 26.36
C GLY A 337 -5.63 15.56 24.92
N ARG A 338 -4.44 15.53 24.30
CA ARG A 338 -4.25 15.01 22.93
C ARG A 338 -4.14 13.50 22.90
N LYS A 339 -4.63 12.89 21.84
CA LYS A 339 -4.43 11.47 21.53
C LYS A 339 -3.25 11.30 20.59
N GLN A 340 -2.21 10.66 21.08
CA GLN A 340 -0.88 10.74 20.48
C GLN A 340 -0.37 9.40 19.96
N VAL A 341 0.43 9.44 18.90
CA VAL A 341 1.23 8.29 18.44
C VAL A 341 2.68 8.68 18.29
N VAL A 342 3.57 7.88 18.89
CA VAL A 342 5.01 8.05 18.90
C VAL A 342 5.63 7.00 17.97
N LEU A 343 6.35 7.44 16.94
CA LEU A 343 6.94 6.56 15.94
C LEU A 343 8.46 6.51 16.04
N CYS A 344 8.97 5.29 16.23
CA CYS A 344 10.39 5.00 16.22
C CYS A 344 10.73 4.00 15.09
N GLN A 345 11.99 4.05 14.64
CA GLN A 345 12.51 3.10 13.65
C GLN A 345 12.82 1.74 14.27
N LEU A 346 13.36 1.72 15.50
CA LEU A 346 13.78 0.53 16.22
C LEU A 346 12.74 0.12 17.26
N VAL A 347 12.53 -1.19 17.39
CA VAL A 347 11.65 -1.77 18.43
C VAL A 347 12.20 -1.45 19.83
N SER A 348 13.52 -1.56 20.05
CA SER A 348 14.16 -1.20 21.30
C SER A 348 13.92 0.26 21.71
N HIS A 349 13.89 1.18 20.74
CA HIS A 349 13.57 2.57 21.01
C HIS A 349 12.09 2.74 21.40
N CYS A 350 11.16 2.00 20.74
CA CYS A 350 9.76 1.99 21.16
C CYS A 350 9.62 1.49 22.61
N GLU A 351 10.29 0.41 22.98
CA GLU A 351 10.28 -0.16 24.34
C GLU A 351 10.83 0.84 25.37
N THR A 352 11.93 1.52 25.03
CA THR A 352 12.52 2.57 25.90
C THR A 352 11.58 3.74 26.11
N MET A 353 10.98 4.27 25.03
CA MET A 353 10.06 5.40 25.10
C MET A 353 8.80 5.04 25.89
N HIS A 354 8.22 3.87 25.63
CA HIS A 354 7.07 3.36 26.38
C HIS A 354 7.35 3.25 27.88
N LYS A 355 8.46 2.62 28.28
CA LYS A 355 8.86 2.50 29.67
C LYS A 355 8.99 3.86 30.35
N LYS A 356 9.70 4.80 29.73
CA LYS A 356 9.89 6.17 30.26
C LYS A 356 8.59 6.97 30.35
N LEU A 357 7.63 6.74 29.44
CA LEU A 357 6.30 7.36 29.53
C LEU A 357 5.51 6.84 30.73
N LEU A 358 5.53 5.53 30.99
CA LEU A 358 4.92 4.94 32.18
C LEU A 358 5.56 5.47 33.47
N GLU A 359 6.89 5.60 33.52
CA GLU A 359 7.63 6.19 34.66
C GLU A 359 7.22 7.66 34.91
N ARG A 360 6.75 8.37 33.88
CA ARG A 360 6.21 9.75 33.99
C ARG A 360 4.70 9.80 34.27
N GLY A 361 4.06 8.66 34.50
CA GLY A 361 2.61 8.56 34.79
C GLY A 361 1.70 8.71 33.58
N ILE A 362 2.23 8.64 32.36
CA ILE A 362 1.45 8.70 31.12
C ILE A 362 0.87 7.31 30.80
N LYS A 363 -0.42 7.24 30.49
CA LYS A 363 -1.07 6.01 30.04
C LYS A 363 -0.59 5.68 28.62
N SER A 364 0.46 4.88 28.51
CA SER A 364 1.09 4.51 27.24
C SER A 364 0.82 3.06 26.91
N GLU A 365 0.57 2.77 25.63
CA GLU A 365 0.44 1.42 25.08
C GLU A 365 1.55 1.16 24.05
N LEU A 366 2.14 -0.03 24.08
CA LEU A 366 3.20 -0.45 23.17
C LEU A 366 2.62 -1.37 22.10
N VAL A 367 2.53 -0.88 20.85
CA VAL A 367 2.02 -1.64 19.73
C VAL A 367 3.13 -1.85 18.70
N ILE A 368 3.75 -3.04 18.73
CA ILE A 368 4.86 -3.43 17.87
C ILE A 368 4.57 -4.77 17.17
N GLY A 369 5.45 -5.21 16.28
CA GLY A 369 5.25 -6.45 15.53
C GLY A 369 5.05 -7.71 16.38
N LYS A 370 5.59 -7.73 17.60
CA LYS A 370 5.43 -8.85 18.58
C LYS A 370 4.10 -8.79 19.37
N THR A 371 3.38 -7.67 19.34
CA THR A 371 2.11 -7.51 20.07
C THR A 371 1.07 -8.48 19.50
N LYS A 372 0.50 -9.32 20.37
CA LYS A 372 -0.52 -10.31 19.97
C LYS A 372 -1.75 -9.63 19.38
N ASN A 373 -2.40 -10.27 18.41
CA ASN A 373 -3.53 -9.69 17.69
C ASN A 373 -4.68 -9.23 18.62
N LYS A 374 -5.07 -10.07 19.61
CA LYS A 374 -6.13 -9.71 20.58
C LYS A 374 -5.79 -8.44 21.36
N GLU A 375 -4.52 -8.32 21.79
CA GLU A 375 -4.04 -7.16 22.53
C GLU A 375 -4.02 -5.91 21.65
N ARG A 376 -3.57 -6.05 20.42
CA ARG A 376 -3.60 -4.97 19.43
C ARG A 376 -5.02 -4.48 19.17
N GLU A 377 -5.96 -5.40 18.96
CA GLU A 377 -7.37 -5.07 18.77
C GLU A 377 -7.96 -4.37 19.99
N ARG A 378 -7.63 -4.81 21.23
CA ARG A 378 -8.04 -4.12 22.46
C ARG A 378 -7.58 -2.66 22.42
N VAL A 379 -6.28 -2.44 22.25
CA VAL A 379 -5.70 -1.07 22.26
C VAL A 379 -6.33 -0.18 21.18
N LEU A 380 -6.53 -0.71 19.96
CA LEU A 380 -7.08 0.09 18.86
C LEU A 380 -8.56 0.41 19.02
N ASN A 381 -9.33 -0.44 19.70
CA ASN A 381 -10.77 -0.28 19.88
C ASN A 381 -11.16 0.49 21.16
N SER A 382 -10.21 0.70 22.09
CA SER A 382 -10.43 1.40 23.38
C SER A 382 -9.53 2.63 23.52
N PRO A 383 -9.70 3.66 22.64
CA PRO A 383 -8.85 4.85 22.69
C PRO A 383 -9.00 5.68 23.97
N GLU A 384 -10.05 5.45 24.76
CA GLU A 384 -10.27 6.07 26.07
C GLU A 384 -9.34 5.56 27.17
N GLU A 385 -8.79 4.34 27.03
CA GLU A 385 -7.96 3.71 28.04
C GLU A 385 -6.50 4.22 28.09
N TRP A 386 -6.04 4.87 27.01
CA TRP A 386 -4.66 5.32 26.88
C TRP A 386 -4.55 6.76 26.34
N ASP A 387 -3.41 7.41 26.56
CA ASP A 387 -3.07 8.74 26.04
C ASP A 387 -2.14 8.67 24.82
N VAL A 388 -1.23 7.68 24.83
CA VAL A 388 -0.14 7.55 23.86
C VAL A 388 -0.02 6.11 23.37
N ILE A 389 0.03 5.92 22.05
CA ILE A 389 0.52 4.68 21.45
C ILE A 389 1.97 4.86 21.02
N VAL A 390 2.87 3.95 21.43
CA VAL A 390 4.24 3.89 20.93
C VAL A 390 4.34 2.74 19.92
N SER A 391 4.80 3.04 18.71
CA SER A 391 4.82 2.06 17.62
C SER A 391 5.98 2.28 16.64
N THR A 392 6.17 1.35 15.73
CA THR A 392 7.08 1.52 14.60
C THR A 392 6.39 2.13 13.40
N TYR A 393 7.14 2.84 12.54
CA TYR A 393 6.62 3.42 11.29
C TYR A 393 5.89 2.39 10.41
N LYS A 394 6.47 1.19 10.31
CA LYS A 394 5.89 0.11 9.49
C LYS A 394 4.49 -0.29 9.99
N LEU A 395 4.33 -0.43 11.29
CA LEU A 395 3.08 -0.90 11.86
C LEU A 395 1.98 0.16 11.81
N LEU A 396 2.31 1.45 12.07
CA LEU A 396 1.33 2.53 11.91
C LEU A 396 0.86 2.64 10.47
N LYS A 397 1.78 2.53 9.51
CA LYS A 397 1.46 2.56 8.08
C LYS A 397 0.40 1.52 7.70
N GLU A 398 0.52 0.29 8.20
CA GLU A 398 -0.21 -0.87 7.70
C GLU A 398 -1.32 -1.39 8.63
N GLY A 399 -1.26 -1.11 9.95
CA GLY A 399 -2.08 -1.83 10.92
C GLY A 399 -2.79 -1.00 12.00
N VAL A 400 -2.52 0.29 12.16
CA VAL A 400 -3.16 1.11 13.20
C VAL A 400 -4.21 2.02 12.59
N ASP A 401 -5.47 1.81 12.94
CA ASP A 401 -6.60 2.61 12.49
C ASP A 401 -7.40 3.17 13.67
N VAL A 402 -6.91 4.24 14.28
CA VAL A 402 -7.60 4.94 15.36
C VAL A 402 -7.92 6.37 14.92
N LYS A 403 -9.20 6.66 14.70
CA LYS A 403 -9.66 7.98 14.21
C LYS A 403 -9.40 9.11 15.20
N ALA A 404 -9.38 8.81 16.50
CA ALA A 404 -9.15 9.77 17.57
C ALA A 404 -7.73 10.35 17.61
N LEU A 405 -6.73 9.70 16.98
CA LEU A 405 -5.36 10.19 16.94
C LEU A 405 -5.26 11.56 16.28
N ASP A 406 -4.77 12.55 17.00
CA ASP A 406 -4.58 13.92 16.54
C ASP A 406 -3.11 14.40 16.57
N THR A 407 -2.21 13.66 17.21
CA THR A 407 -0.82 14.06 17.35
C THR A 407 0.12 12.94 16.94
N LEU A 408 1.08 13.26 16.07
CA LEU A 408 2.08 12.34 15.56
C LEU A 408 3.49 12.83 15.89
N HIS A 409 4.28 12.00 16.57
CA HIS A 409 5.68 12.26 16.88
C HIS A 409 6.59 11.43 15.98
N LEU A 410 7.36 12.08 15.10
CA LEU A 410 8.36 11.45 14.24
C LEU A 410 9.71 11.44 14.94
N CYS A 411 9.96 10.43 15.78
CA CYS A 411 11.13 10.38 16.68
C CYS A 411 12.46 10.06 15.99
N THR A 412 12.44 9.53 14.77
CA THR A 412 13.65 9.17 14.02
C THR A 412 13.51 9.54 12.55
N PRO A 413 14.63 9.85 11.85
CA PRO A 413 14.60 10.14 10.42
C PRO A 413 14.02 8.98 9.60
N GLN A 414 13.02 9.27 8.77
CA GLN A 414 12.41 8.29 7.86
C GLN A 414 12.73 8.64 6.42
N LYS A 415 13.20 7.64 5.65
CA LYS A 415 13.59 7.80 4.23
C LYS A 415 12.41 7.68 3.27
N ASP A 416 11.47 6.77 3.61
CA ASP A 416 10.40 6.41 2.69
C ASP A 416 9.26 7.44 2.71
N LYS A 417 9.11 8.12 1.59
CA LYS A 417 8.06 9.13 1.37
C LYS A 417 6.66 8.56 1.62
N ALA A 418 6.37 7.38 1.07
CA ALA A 418 5.05 6.78 1.16
C ALA A 418 4.68 6.48 2.62
N THR A 419 5.64 6.00 3.41
CA THR A 419 5.46 5.74 4.84
C THR A 419 5.10 7.00 5.60
N VAL A 420 5.83 8.11 5.40
CA VAL A 420 5.53 9.37 6.09
C VAL A 420 4.14 9.88 5.73
N VAL A 421 3.82 9.94 4.44
CA VAL A 421 2.51 10.40 3.94
C VAL A 421 1.36 9.55 4.51
N GLN A 422 1.53 8.23 4.59
CA GLN A 422 0.50 7.36 5.14
C GLN A 422 0.35 7.52 6.66
N CYS A 423 1.47 7.68 7.41
CA CYS A 423 1.42 7.92 8.85
C CYS A 423 0.70 9.24 9.18
N VAL A 424 1.03 10.33 8.47
CA VAL A 424 0.35 11.63 8.65
C VAL A 424 -1.14 11.51 8.30
N GLY A 425 -1.48 10.81 7.21
CA GLY A 425 -2.88 10.57 6.83
C GLY A 425 -3.72 9.83 7.89
N ARG A 426 -3.09 9.11 8.84
CA ARG A 426 -3.81 8.47 9.95
C ARG A 426 -4.35 9.48 10.95
N ILE A 427 -3.59 10.54 11.24
CA ILE A 427 -4.02 11.57 12.18
C ILE A 427 -4.93 12.63 11.55
N GLU A 428 -5.08 12.66 10.23
CA GLU A 428 -5.92 13.64 9.51
C GLU A 428 -7.36 13.18 9.28
N ARG A 429 -7.70 11.97 9.70
CA ARG A 429 -9.07 11.44 9.59
C ARG A 429 -10.03 12.26 10.42
N LEU A 430 -11.22 12.52 9.87
CA LEU A 430 -12.30 13.19 10.60
C LEU A 430 -12.76 12.32 11.76
N CYS A 431 -12.95 12.95 12.91
CA CYS A 431 -13.54 12.38 14.10
C CYS A 431 -14.18 13.52 14.88
N GLU A 432 -15.33 13.26 15.51
CA GLU A 432 -15.98 14.23 16.39
C GLU A 432 -15.08 14.63 17.55
N ASN A 433 -15.12 15.89 17.94
CA ASN A 433 -14.35 16.47 19.04
C ASN A 433 -12.84 16.31 18.95
N LYS A 434 -12.32 16.00 17.76
CA LYS A 434 -10.89 15.85 17.51
C LYS A 434 -10.21 17.22 17.41
N LYS A 435 -9.08 17.36 18.08
CA LYS A 435 -8.25 18.55 18.00
C LYS A 435 -7.59 18.69 16.64
N GLN A 436 -7.14 19.92 16.30
CA GLN A 436 -6.33 20.18 15.13
C GLN A 436 -5.13 19.23 15.10
N PRO A 437 -4.97 18.38 14.05
CA PRO A 437 -3.84 17.46 13.97
C PRO A 437 -2.50 18.17 13.91
N ILE A 438 -1.51 17.62 14.62
CA ILE A 438 -0.14 18.15 14.65
C ILE A 438 0.85 17.01 14.43
N VAL A 439 1.85 17.26 13.59
CA VAL A 439 3.03 16.42 13.40
C VAL A 439 4.24 17.11 14.03
N TYR A 440 4.82 16.52 15.05
CA TYR A 440 6.11 16.94 15.60
C TYR A 440 7.23 16.13 14.96
N ASP A 441 8.14 16.83 14.29
CA ASP A 441 9.30 16.26 13.61
C ASP A 441 10.58 16.62 14.35
N TYR A 442 11.18 15.66 15.05
CA TYR A 442 12.37 15.86 15.86
C TYR A 442 13.63 15.77 15.00
N VAL A 443 14.31 16.90 14.84
CA VAL A 443 15.40 17.06 13.89
C VAL A 443 16.71 17.31 14.60
N ASP A 444 17.65 16.37 14.47
CA ASP A 444 19.01 16.50 15.01
C ASP A 444 19.80 17.47 14.13
N ILE A 445 19.74 18.77 14.46
CA ILE A 445 20.19 19.90 13.59
C ILE A 445 21.69 19.91 13.35
N LYS A 446 22.51 19.32 14.22
CA LYS A 446 23.95 19.18 14.02
C LYS A 446 24.34 18.01 13.13
N ILE A 447 23.34 17.21 12.65
CA ILE A 447 23.52 16.11 11.72
C ILE A 447 22.98 16.50 10.35
N PRO A 448 23.81 16.85 9.35
CA PRO A 448 23.34 17.34 8.03
C PRO A 448 22.40 16.37 7.32
N TYR A 449 22.57 15.05 7.55
CA TYR A 449 21.68 14.03 7.04
C TYR A 449 20.25 14.17 7.60
N CYS A 450 20.10 14.40 8.90
CA CYS A 450 18.80 14.55 9.56
C CYS A 450 18.04 15.78 9.08
N GLU A 451 18.75 16.90 8.93
CA GLU A 451 18.18 18.15 8.37
C GLU A 451 17.72 17.98 6.92
N ARG A 452 18.56 17.38 6.07
CA ARG A 452 18.20 17.08 4.69
C ARG A 452 16.96 16.21 4.61
N LYS A 453 16.86 15.17 5.46
CA LYS A 453 15.68 14.29 5.53
C LYS A 453 14.44 14.98 6.08
N TYR A 454 14.57 15.95 6.98
CA TYR A 454 13.46 16.80 7.40
C TYR A 454 12.92 17.63 6.22
N ILE A 455 13.78 18.29 5.45
CA ILE A 455 13.37 19.09 4.28
C ILE A 455 12.62 18.21 3.26
N GLU A 456 13.11 16.99 3.02
CA GLU A 456 12.43 16.04 2.15
C GLU A 456 11.05 15.63 2.71
N ARG A 457 10.94 15.36 4.02
CA ARG A 457 9.66 15.02 4.67
C ARG A 457 8.68 16.18 4.60
N LYS A 458 9.11 17.38 4.98
CA LYS A 458 8.28 18.59 4.93
C LYS A 458 7.71 18.80 3.53
N ARG A 459 8.57 18.79 2.51
CA ARG A 459 8.12 18.92 1.11
C ARG A 459 7.11 17.85 0.71
N ASN A 460 7.25 16.62 1.22
CA ASN A 460 6.33 15.53 0.91
C ASN A 460 5.00 15.66 1.64
N ILE A 461 4.99 16.20 2.85
CA ILE A 461 3.79 16.53 3.62
C ILE A 461 3.08 17.70 2.94
N ASP A 462 3.78 18.79 2.65
CA ASP A 462 3.20 20.00 2.03
C ASP A 462 2.63 19.72 0.62
N LYS A 463 3.27 18.85 -0.17
CA LYS A 463 2.76 18.44 -1.50
C LYS A 463 1.53 17.53 -1.46
N ARG A 464 1.05 17.16 -0.27
CA ARG A 464 -0.19 16.44 -0.11
C ARG A 464 -1.42 17.32 -0.27
N TYR A 465 -1.24 18.61 -0.03
CA TYR A 465 -2.27 19.67 -0.07
C TYR A 465 -2.14 20.57 -1.31
#